data_33f35747f2581a9c8b49e7d2f37fa9a9
#
_entry.id   33f35747f2581a9c8b49e7d2f37fa9a9
#
_cell.length_a   1.000
_cell.length_b   1.000
_cell.length_c   1.000
_cell.angle_alpha   90.00
_cell.angle_beta   90.00
_cell.angle_gamma   90.00
#
_symmetry.space_group_name_H-M   'P 1'
#
loop_
_entity.id
_entity.type
_entity.pdbx_description
1 polymer ?
#
loop_
_entity_poly.entity_id
_entity_poly.type
_entity_poly.pdbx_seq_one_letter_code
_entity_poly.pdbx_strand_id
1 'polypeptide(L)'
;GEKAVVLHGDSADQLVVIARTGGSGNDKDGLSAFIVDAGADGVSRRGYPTIDGLHAADITFKDVKVGADALLGDEGKALDALEATLDLALITLCAEASGAMEVACDQTLDYIKERQQFGVPIGKFQALQHRMVEMRMELEKVRSITMLAACSLDVEPQLRKKRISAAKAQVGKSGRKVAEEAIQLFGGMGMMEETPVSHYAKRI
;
A
#
# COMPACT_ATOMS: atom_id res chain seq x y z
N GLY A 1 -20.82 -14.72 3.38
CA GLY A 1 -19.66 -14.30 2.58
C GLY A 1 -18.47 -13.99 3.46
N GLU A 2 -17.27 -13.87 2.85
CA GLU A 2 -16.03 -13.60 3.59
C GLU A 2 -15.22 -12.53 2.88
N LYS A 3 -14.51 -11.70 3.66
CA LYS A 3 -13.53 -10.72 3.20
C LYS A 3 -12.25 -10.89 4.02
N ALA A 4 -11.14 -11.12 3.36
CA ALA A 4 -9.84 -11.30 3.99
C ALA A 4 -9.01 -10.01 3.93
N VAL A 5 -8.16 -9.81 4.93
CA VAL A 5 -7.17 -8.72 5.00
C VAL A 5 -7.82 -7.35 4.83
N VAL A 6 -8.93 -7.11 5.52
CA VAL A 6 -9.59 -5.79 5.51
C VAL A 6 -8.80 -4.87 6.43
N LEU A 7 -8.10 -3.89 5.85
CA LEU A 7 -7.31 -2.93 6.62
C LEU A 7 -8.22 -2.15 7.57
N HIS A 8 -7.81 -2.05 8.85
CA HIS A 8 -8.58 -1.47 9.94
C HIS A 8 -9.98 -2.06 10.16
N GLY A 9 -10.23 -3.26 9.60
CA GLY A 9 -11.53 -3.94 9.72
C GLY A 9 -11.89 -4.35 11.15
N ASP A 10 -10.92 -4.44 12.05
CA ASP A 10 -11.11 -4.69 13.48
C ASP A 10 -11.62 -3.48 14.26
N SER A 11 -11.33 -2.27 13.80
CA SER A 11 -11.64 -1.00 14.46
C SER A 11 -12.69 -0.15 13.73
N ALA A 12 -13.10 -0.53 12.53
CA ALA A 12 -14.09 0.20 11.75
C ALA A 12 -15.50 0.09 12.39
N ASP A 13 -16.26 1.18 12.37
CA ASP A 13 -17.67 1.20 12.77
C ASP A 13 -18.59 0.81 11.62
N GLN A 14 -18.18 1.13 10.40
CA GLN A 14 -18.91 0.83 9.16
C GLN A 14 -18.00 0.19 8.13
N LEU A 15 -18.58 -0.70 7.34
CA LEU A 15 -17.90 -1.44 6.28
C LEU A 15 -18.56 -1.13 4.93
N VAL A 16 -17.78 -0.71 3.94
CA VAL A 16 -18.24 -0.70 2.55
C VAL A 16 -18.02 -2.08 1.97
N VAL A 17 -19.10 -2.79 1.73
CA VAL A 17 -19.08 -4.20 1.29
C VAL A 17 -19.50 -4.29 -0.17
N ILE A 18 -18.60 -4.75 -1.02
CA ILE A 18 -18.95 -5.10 -2.40
C ILE A 18 -19.49 -6.53 -2.43
N ALA A 19 -20.69 -6.70 -2.93
CA ALA A 19 -21.34 -8.00 -3.05
C ALA A 19 -21.95 -8.17 -4.45
N ARG A 20 -22.10 -9.41 -4.88
CA ARG A 20 -22.76 -9.72 -6.14
C ARG A 20 -24.25 -9.90 -5.90
N THR A 21 -25.06 -9.09 -6.58
CA THR A 21 -26.53 -9.13 -6.52
C THR A 21 -27.14 -9.70 -7.79
N GLY A 22 -26.35 -9.85 -8.87
CA GLY A 22 -26.83 -10.40 -10.14
C GLY A 22 -25.69 -10.95 -10.99
N GLY A 23 -26.02 -11.62 -12.09
CA GLY A 23 -25.05 -12.19 -13.03
C GLY A 23 -24.27 -13.38 -12.49
N SER A 24 -23.25 -13.80 -13.23
CA SER A 24 -22.31 -14.87 -12.86
C SER A 24 -21.05 -14.32 -12.18
N GLY A 25 -20.20 -15.19 -11.62
CA GLY A 25 -19.01 -14.82 -10.86
C GLY A 25 -18.03 -13.88 -11.58
N ASN A 26 -17.97 -13.95 -12.91
CA ASN A 26 -17.02 -13.19 -13.73
C ASN A 26 -17.65 -12.01 -14.50
N ASP A 27 -18.95 -11.78 -14.36
CA ASP A 27 -19.63 -10.70 -15.06
C ASP A 27 -19.21 -9.34 -14.47
N LYS A 28 -19.04 -8.35 -15.32
CA LYS A 28 -18.74 -6.98 -14.91
C LYS A 28 -19.96 -6.32 -14.26
N ASP A 29 -21.14 -6.56 -14.78
CA ASP A 29 -22.40 -6.14 -14.18
C ASP A 29 -22.80 -7.05 -13.00
N GLY A 30 -23.62 -6.53 -12.10
CA GLY A 30 -24.17 -7.29 -10.98
C GLY A 30 -23.36 -7.16 -9.67
N LEU A 31 -22.40 -6.28 -9.60
CA LEU A 31 -21.73 -5.89 -8.35
C LEU A 31 -22.44 -4.67 -7.73
N SER A 32 -22.78 -4.76 -6.46
CA SER A 32 -23.39 -3.70 -5.68
C SER A 32 -22.53 -3.36 -4.47
N ALA A 33 -22.56 -2.12 -4.03
CA ALA A 33 -21.87 -1.66 -2.83
C ALA A 33 -22.88 -1.38 -1.72
N PHE A 34 -22.59 -1.81 -0.50
CA PHE A 34 -23.42 -1.63 0.66
C PHE A 34 -22.65 -1.02 1.82
N ILE A 35 -23.26 -0.12 2.56
CA ILE A 35 -22.77 0.29 3.88
C ILE A 35 -23.35 -0.68 4.90
N VAL A 36 -22.49 -1.36 5.64
CA VAL A 36 -22.87 -2.35 6.65
C VAL A 36 -22.29 -1.91 7.99
N ASP A 37 -23.14 -1.85 9.02
CA ASP A 37 -22.67 -1.65 10.39
C ASP A 37 -21.76 -2.82 10.80
N ALA A 38 -20.59 -2.51 11.29
CA ALA A 38 -19.61 -3.53 11.66
C ALA A 38 -20.01 -4.33 12.93
N GLY A 39 -20.99 -3.83 13.69
CA GLY A 39 -21.62 -4.50 14.82
C GLY A 39 -22.95 -5.20 14.48
N ALA A 40 -23.37 -5.23 13.20
CA ALA A 40 -24.63 -5.86 12.81
C ALA A 40 -24.66 -7.36 13.11
N ASP A 41 -25.84 -7.88 13.40
CA ASP A 41 -26.08 -9.32 13.60
C ASP A 41 -25.60 -10.11 12.37
N GLY A 42 -24.79 -11.13 12.61
CA GLY A 42 -24.21 -11.97 11.56
C GLY A 42 -22.87 -11.49 11.01
N VAL A 43 -22.35 -10.33 11.45
CA VAL A 43 -20.99 -9.87 11.15
C VAL A 43 -20.05 -10.40 12.24
N SER A 44 -19.00 -11.10 11.85
CA SER A 44 -17.92 -11.50 12.78
C SER A 44 -16.58 -11.07 12.22
N ARG A 45 -15.69 -10.59 13.11
CA ARG A 45 -14.38 -10.03 12.77
C ARG A 45 -13.28 -10.75 13.53
N ARG A 46 -12.22 -11.15 12.84
CA ARG A 46 -11.00 -11.68 13.44
C ARG A 46 -9.86 -10.72 13.14
N GLY A 47 -9.57 -9.83 14.09
CA GLY A 47 -8.47 -8.84 13.97
C GLY A 47 -7.11 -9.48 14.19
N TYR A 48 -6.09 -8.92 13.53
CA TYR A 48 -4.68 -9.27 13.72
C TYR A 48 -3.77 -8.11 13.31
N PRO A 49 -2.56 -8.00 13.91
CA PRO A 49 -1.56 -7.02 13.47
C PRO A 49 -0.92 -7.44 12.15
N THR A 50 -0.53 -6.48 11.33
CA THR A 50 0.29 -6.67 10.14
C THR A 50 1.76 -6.36 10.43
N ILE A 51 2.68 -6.81 9.55
CA ILE A 51 4.13 -6.67 9.78
C ILE A 51 4.59 -5.20 9.81
N ASP A 52 3.85 -4.32 9.16
CA ASP A 52 4.10 -2.88 9.10
C ASP A 52 3.56 -2.10 10.30
N GLY A 53 3.04 -2.78 11.31
CA GLY A 53 2.50 -2.20 12.55
C GLY A 53 1.06 -1.71 12.44
N LEU A 54 0.39 -1.93 11.30
CA LEU A 54 -1.04 -1.69 11.15
C LEU A 54 -1.86 -2.89 11.64
N HIS A 55 -3.17 -2.77 11.52
CA HIS A 55 -4.13 -3.81 11.84
C HIS A 55 -5.01 -4.15 10.63
N ALA A 56 -5.37 -5.42 10.52
CA ALA A 56 -6.33 -5.92 9.56
C ALA A 56 -7.27 -6.91 10.22
N ALA A 57 -8.35 -7.24 9.56
CA ALA A 57 -9.27 -8.29 9.99
C ALA A 57 -9.74 -9.15 8.82
N ASP A 58 -10.01 -10.42 9.10
CA ASP A 58 -10.88 -11.24 8.28
C ASP A 58 -12.30 -11.06 8.78
N ILE A 59 -13.23 -10.82 7.86
CA ILE A 59 -14.63 -10.50 8.18
C ILE A 59 -15.52 -11.54 7.52
N THR A 60 -16.38 -12.18 8.33
CA THR A 60 -17.38 -13.14 7.88
C THR A 60 -18.78 -12.53 8.00
N PHE A 61 -19.58 -12.67 6.96
CA PHE A 61 -20.97 -12.24 6.90
C PHE A 61 -21.88 -13.46 6.77
N LYS A 62 -22.70 -13.71 7.79
CA LYS A 62 -23.64 -14.83 7.84
C LYS A 62 -25.06 -14.29 8.03
N ASP A 63 -25.87 -14.40 6.98
CA ASP A 63 -27.28 -13.98 6.97
C ASP A 63 -27.50 -12.52 7.43
N VAL A 64 -26.52 -11.63 7.15
CA VAL A 64 -26.58 -10.20 7.50
C VAL A 64 -27.71 -9.56 6.67
N LYS A 65 -28.60 -8.86 7.36
CA LYS A 65 -29.71 -8.13 6.73
C LYS A 65 -29.39 -6.63 6.75
N VAL A 66 -29.51 -5.99 5.59
CA VAL A 66 -29.36 -4.54 5.44
C VAL A 66 -30.63 -3.93 4.84
N GLY A 67 -30.93 -2.72 5.18
CA GLY A 67 -32.05 -1.96 4.59
C GLY A 67 -31.73 -1.53 3.16
N ALA A 68 -32.76 -1.10 2.43
CA ALA A 68 -32.59 -0.58 1.07
C ALA A 68 -31.74 0.71 1.05
N ASP A 69 -31.70 1.45 2.14
CA ASP A 69 -30.90 2.65 2.37
C ASP A 69 -29.40 2.39 2.54
N ALA A 70 -29.03 1.14 2.77
CA ALA A 70 -27.62 0.72 2.83
C ALA A 70 -26.95 0.63 1.44
N LEU A 71 -27.74 0.59 0.36
CA LEU A 71 -27.21 0.51 -1.01
C LEU A 71 -26.54 1.83 -1.41
N LEU A 72 -25.27 1.76 -1.83
CA LEU A 72 -24.53 2.88 -2.38
C LEU A 72 -24.66 2.88 -3.92
N GLY A 73 -25.33 3.91 -4.45
CA GLY A 73 -25.59 4.04 -5.88
C GLY A 73 -26.65 3.06 -6.36
N ASP A 74 -26.51 2.60 -7.61
CA ASP A 74 -27.48 1.73 -8.26
C ASP A 74 -27.09 0.24 -8.08
N GLU A 75 -28.11 -0.61 -7.89
CA GLU A 75 -27.90 -2.07 -7.80
C GLU A 75 -27.24 -2.62 -9.05
N GLY A 76 -26.22 -3.44 -8.85
CA GLY A 76 -25.48 -4.10 -9.94
C GLY A 76 -24.49 -3.20 -10.68
N LYS A 77 -24.33 -1.92 -10.31
CA LYS A 77 -23.53 -0.92 -11.03
C LYS A 77 -22.31 -0.39 -10.25
N ALA A 78 -21.87 -1.06 -9.20
CA ALA A 78 -20.77 -0.57 -8.36
C ALA A 78 -19.38 -0.68 -9.00
N LEU A 79 -19.20 -1.42 -10.10
CA LEU A 79 -17.87 -1.72 -10.65
C LEU A 79 -17.09 -0.48 -11.05
N ASP A 80 -17.70 0.46 -11.77
CA ASP A 80 -17.00 1.65 -12.26
C ASP A 80 -16.53 2.55 -11.11
N ALA A 81 -17.37 2.73 -10.08
CA ALA A 81 -17.02 3.47 -8.87
C ALA A 81 -15.91 2.76 -8.08
N LEU A 82 -15.97 1.43 -7.98
CA LEU A 82 -14.95 0.63 -7.34
C LEU A 82 -13.60 0.76 -8.07
N GLU A 83 -13.59 0.64 -9.40
CA GLU A 83 -12.37 0.78 -10.21
C GLU A 83 -11.76 2.18 -10.06
N ALA A 84 -12.57 3.24 -10.09
CA ALA A 84 -12.09 4.61 -9.88
C ALA A 84 -11.50 4.81 -8.46
N THR A 85 -12.14 4.23 -7.45
CA THR A 85 -11.65 4.27 -6.06
C THR A 85 -10.34 3.50 -5.92
N LEU A 86 -10.21 2.33 -6.55
CA LEU A 86 -8.97 1.55 -6.55
C LEU A 86 -7.83 2.27 -7.28
N ASP A 87 -8.11 2.94 -8.40
CA ASP A 87 -7.12 3.75 -9.11
C ASP A 87 -6.55 4.84 -8.19
N LEU A 88 -7.41 5.56 -7.46
CA LEU A 88 -7.00 6.58 -6.50
C LEU A 88 -6.20 5.98 -5.32
N ALA A 89 -6.67 4.87 -4.76
CA ALA A 89 -5.99 4.17 -3.68
C ALA A 89 -4.58 3.70 -4.09
N LEU A 90 -4.41 3.18 -5.31
CA LEU A 90 -3.11 2.77 -5.83
C LEU A 90 -2.14 3.95 -5.99
N ILE A 91 -2.62 5.12 -6.44
CA ILE A 91 -1.81 6.33 -6.54
C ILE A 91 -1.36 6.79 -5.15
N THR A 92 -2.26 6.82 -4.16
CA THR A 92 -1.92 7.24 -2.80
C THR A 92 -0.93 6.29 -2.13
N LEU A 93 -1.06 4.98 -2.34
CA LEU A 93 -0.07 3.98 -1.89
C LEU A 93 1.30 4.20 -2.56
N CYS A 94 1.33 4.53 -3.85
CA CYS A 94 2.58 4.84 -4.54
C CYS A 94 3.24 6.11 -3.96
N ALA A 95 2.45 7.13 -3.63
CA ALA A 95 2.94 8.36 -3.03
C ALA A 95 3.47 8.13 -1.59
N GLU A 96 2.75 7.35 -0.78
CA GLU A 96 3.20 6.95 0.54
C GLU A 96 4.53 6.19 0.49
N ALA A 97 4.63 5.17 -0.37
CA ALA A 97 5.87 4.42 -0.55
C ALA A 97 7.03 5.31 -1.00
N SER A 98 6.78 6.29 -1.88
CA SER A 98 7.79 7.27 -2.31
C SER A 98 8.32 8.09 -1.12
N GLY A 99 7.44 8.54 -0.22
CA GLY A 99 7.83 9.25 1.00
C GLY A 99 8.62 8.37 1.96
N ALA A 100 8.20 7.13 2.18
CA ALA A 100 8.91 6.17 3.02
C ALA A 100 10.31 5.84 2.46
N MET A 101 10.43 5.66 1.13
CA MET A 101 11.71 5.46 0.45
C MET A 101 12.65 6.66 0.61
N GLU A 102 12.13 7.89 0.54
CA GLU A 102 12.90 9.10 0.75
C GLU A 102 13.53 9.11 2.14
N VAL A 103 12.72 8.91 3.17
CA VAL A 103 13.20 8.87 4.56
C VAL A 103 14.21 7.74 4.76
N ALA A 104 13.97 6.56 4.20
CA ALA A 104 14.91 5.44 4.27
C ALA A 104 16.26 5.78 3.60
N CYS A 105 16.26 6.46 2.45
CA CYS A 105 17.47 6.92 1.78
C CYS A 105 18.23 7.97 2.63
N ASP A 106 17.53 8.96 3.16
CA ASP A 106 18.15 10.05 3.92
C ASP A 106 18.73 9.53 5.24
N GLN A 107 18.00 8.73 6.00
CA GLN A 107 18.51 8.10 7.22
C GLN A 107 19.72 7.19 6.94
N THR A 108 19.70 6.44 5.84
CA THR A 108 20.82 5.59 5.47
C THR A 108 22.06 6.42 5.12
N LEU A 109 21.88 7.52 4.39
CA LEU A 109 22.96 8.45 4.05
C LEU A 109 23.60 9.05 5.29
N ASP A 110 22.79 9.51 6.24
CA ASP A 110 23.30 10.09 7.49
C ASP A 110 24.01 9.02 8.32
N TYR A 111 23.45 7.84 8.45
CA TYR A 111 24.09 6.73 9.16
C TYR A 111 25.46 6.39 8.61
N ILE A 112 25.64 6.23 7.30
CA ILE A 112 26.95 5.89 6.72
C ILE A 112 27.98 7.02 6.82
N LYS A 113 27.53 8.28 6.97
CA LYS A 113 28.42 9.43 7.23
C LYS A 113 28.93 9.44 8.67
N GLU A 114 28.14 8.97 9.63
CA GLU A 114 28.45 9.00 11.06
C GLU A 114 29.12 7.71 11.55
N ARG A 115 28.64 6.57 11.08
CA ARG A 115 29.13 5.25 11.51
C ARG A 115 30.59 5.05 11.12
N GLN A 116 31.44 4.79 12.11
CA GLN A 116 32.86 4.55 11.91
C GLN A 116 33.21 3.07 12.00
N GLN A 117 33.98 2.59 11.05
CA GLN A 117 34.68 1.30 11.05
C GLN A 117 35.99 1.44 10.29
N PHE A 118 36.98 0.62 10.65
CA PHE A 118 38.32 0.68 10.04
C PHE A 118 38.99 2.07 10.15
N GLY A 119 38.66 2.83 11.19
CA GLY A 119 39.21 4.15 11.47
C GLY A 119 38.64 5.31 10.66
N VAL A 120 37.59 5.07 9.86
CA VAL A 120 36.93 6.10 9.04
C VAL A 120 35.41 5.93 9.04
N PRO A 121 34.63 6.99 8.72
CA PRO A 121 33.21 6.83 8.40
C PRO A 121 33.02 5.85 7.25
N ILE A 122 32.06 4.92 7.39
CA ILE A 122 31.84 3.88 6.37
C ILE A 122 31.41 4.43 5.02
N GLY A 123 30.80 5.60 4.98
CA GLY A 123 30.46 6.33 3.75
C GLY A 123 31.68 6.75 2.90
N LYS A 124 32.89 6.60 3.40
CA LYS A 124 34.12 6.78 2.60
C LYS A 124 34.41 5.61 1.66
N PHE A 125 33.82 4.45 1.90
CA PHE A 125 34.01 3.29 1.03
C PHE A 125 33.17 3.41 -0.25
N GLN A 126 33.84 3.42 -1.41
CA GLN A 126 33.21 3.64 -2.71
C GLN A 126 32.09 2.62 -2.99
N ALA A 127 32.24 1.37 -2.55
CA ALA A 127 31.21 0.34 -2.69
C ALA A 127 29.87 0.76 -2.03
N LEU A 128 29.91 1.44 -0.87
CA LEU A 128 28.70 1.93 -0.20
C LEU A 128 28.15 3.19 -0.86
N GLN A 129 29.03 4.05 -1.39
CA GLN A 129 28.60 5.22 -2.17
C GLN A 129 27.83 4.81 -3.41
N HIS A 130 28.28 3.80 -4.15
CA HIS A 130 27.57 3.29 -5.34
C HIS A 130 26.17 2.78 -4.97
N ARG A 131 26.04 2.03 -3.88
CA ARG A 131 24.74 1.53 -3.39
C ARG A 131 23.80 2.68 -3.03
N MET A 132 24.30 3.72 -2.35
CA MET A 132 23.50 4.93 -2.06
C MET A 132 23.01 5.64 -3.33
N VAL A 133 23.88 5.76 -4.35
CA VAL A 133 23.50 6.33 -5.64
C VAL A 133 22.39 5.51 -6.30
N GLU A 134 22.51 4.17 -6.28
CA GLU A 134 21.47 3.29 -6.83
C GLU A 134 20.15 3.44 -6.08
N MET A 135 20.15 3.50 -4.73
CA MET A 135 18.95 3.76 -3.94
C MET A 135 18.29 5.09 -4.36
N ARG A 136 19.07 6.15 -4.51
CA ARG A 136 18.56 7.46 -4.94
C ARG A 136 17.98 7.42 -6.35
N MET A 137 18.61 6.70 -7.27
CA MET A 137 18.10 6.51 -8.64
C MET A 137 16.74 5.77 -8.64
N GLU A 138 16.59 4.75 -7.80
CA GLU A 138 15.30 4.03 -7.66
C GLU A 138 14.21 4.95 -7.08
N LEU A 139 14.53 5.78 -6.10
CA LEU A 139 13.60 6.77 -5.55
C LEU A 139 13.14 7.78 -6.63
N GLU A 140 14.06 8.32 -7.44
CA GLU A 140 13.70 9.28 -8.49
C GLU A 140 12.83 8.65 -9.60
N LYS A 141 13.04 7.37 -9.93
CA LYS A 141 12.14 6.62 -10.81
C LYS A 141 10.74 6.53 -10.23
N VAL A 142 10.63 6.20 -8.93
CA VAL A 142 9.34 6.09 -8.23
C VAL A 142 8.63 7.43 -8.19
N ARG A 143 9.32 8.52 -7.86
CA ARG A 143 8.77 9.88 -7.87
C ARG A 143 8.19 10.25 -9.24
N SER A 144 8.96 10.02 -10.29
CA SER A 144 8.58 10.36 -11.67
C SER A 144 7.34 9.57 -12.12
N ILE A 145 7.31 8.25 -11.88
CA ILE A 145 6.19 7.43 -12.33
C ILE A 145 4.93 7.62 -11.46
N THR A 146 5.08 7.92 -10.17
CA THR A 146 3.97 8.26 -9.28
C THR A 146 3.32 9.58 -9.72
N MET A 147 4.14 10.58 -10.07
CA MET A 147 3.66 11.84 -10.62
C MET A 147 2.90 11.64 -11.95
N LEU A 148 3.43 10.81 -12.85
CA LEU A 148 2.75 10.44 -14.09
C LEU A 148 1.39 9.78 -13.81
N ALA A 149 1.33 8.87 -12.84
CA ALA A 149 0.08 8.21 -12.45
C ALA A 149 -0.94 9.21 -11.88
N ALA A 150 -0.51 10.11 -10.99
CA ALA A 150 -1.35 11.15 -10.40
C ALA A 150 -1.93 12.10 -11.47
N CYS A 151 -1.12 12.54 -12.42
CA CYS A 151 -1.56 13.35 -13.55
C CYS A 151 -2.41 12.59 -14.58
N SER A 152 -2.70 11.31 -14.33
CA SER A 152 -3.47 10.48 -15.27
C SER A 152 -4.90 10.22 -14.83
N LEU A 153 -5.39 10.86 -13.78
CA LEU A 153 -6.75 10.65 -13.29
C LEU A 153 -7.82 11.05 -14.31
N ASP A 154 -7.57 12.13 -15.07
CA ASP A 154 -8.51 12.69 -16.03
C ASP A 154 -8.30 12.21 -17.47
N VAL A 155 -7.39 11.24 -17.71
CA VAL A 155 -7.19 10.71 -19.05
C VAL A 155 -8.14 9.53 -19.33
N GLU A 156 -8.17 9.11 -20.59
CA GLU A 156 -8.95 7.96 -21.05
C GLU A 156 -8.73 6.73 -20.15
N PRO A 157 -9.80 5.97 -19.78
CA PRO A 157 -9.73 4.93 -18.75
C PRO A 157 -8.69 3.83 -18.98
N GLN A 158 -8.49 3.39 -20.23
CA GLN A 158 -7.50 2.33 -20.50
C GLN A 158 -6.07 2.83 -20.31
N LEU A 159 -5.79 4.09 -20.73
CA LEU A 159 -4.49 4.71 -20.56
C LEU A 159 -4.22 5.00 -19.08
N ARG A 160 -5.25 5.46 -18.33
CA ARG A 160 -5.19 5.66 -16.88
C ARG A 160 -4.79 4.36 -16.17
N LYS A 161 -5.55 3.28 -16.38
CA LYS A 161 -5.26 1.95 -15.79
C LYS A 161 -3.85 1.47 -16.11
N LYS A 162 -3.42 1.62 -17.36
CA LYS A 162 -2.06 1.23 -17.79
C LYS A 162 -0.99 2.00 -17.01
N ARG A 163 -1.12 3.32 -16.88
CA ARG A 163 -0.14 4.17 -16.18
C ARG A 163 -0.11 3.88 -14.68
N ILE A 164 -1.26 3.72 -14.04
CA ILE A 164 -1.36 3.41 -12.61
C ILE A 164 -0.79 2.02 -12.32
N SER A 165 -1.13 1.02 -13.13
CA SER A 165 -0.56 -0.34 -12.99
C SER A 165 0.96 -0.35 -13.18
N ALA A 166 1.48 0.42 -14.14
CA ALA A 166 2.92 0.55 -14.34
C ALA A 166 3.59 1.23 -13.14
N ALA A 167 2.97 2.28 -12.57
CA ALA A 167 3.45 2.93 -11.36
C ALA A 167 3.51 1.96 -10.19
N LYS A 168 2.43 1.23 -9.90
CA LYS A 168 2.40 0.26 -8.79
C LYS A 168 3.44 -0.85 -8.96
N ALA A 169 3.63 -1.36 -10.18
CA ALA A 169 4.65 -2.36 -10.48
C ALA A 169 6.07 -1.82 -10.25
N GLN A 170 6.35 -0.61 -10.72
CA GLN A 170 7.66 0.03 -10.53
C GLN A 170 7.93 0.34 -9.06
N VAL A 171 6.93 0.89 -8.35
CA VAL A 171 7.04 1.18 -6.91
C VAL A 171 7.34 -0.08 -6.12
N GLY A 172 6.64 -1.18 -6.37
CA GLY A 172 6.90 -2.45 -5.69
C GLY A 172 8.32 -2.99 -5.94
N LYS A 173 8.83 -2.84 -7.17
CA LYS A 173 10.19 -3.27 -7.52
C LYS A 173 11.27 -2.38 -6.89
N SER A 174 11.14 -1.08 -7.05
CA SER A 174 12.12 -0.09 -6.56
C SER A 174 12.08 0.02 -5.04
N GLY A 175 10.88 0.00 -4.44
CA GLY A 175 10.67 0.05 -3.00
C GLY A 175 11.37 -1.11 -2.31
N ARG A 176 11.15 -2.32 -2.79
CA ARG A 176 11.85 -3.49 -2.26
C ARG A 176 13.37 -3.34 -2.31
N LYS A 177 13.92 -2.88 -3.45
CA LYS A 177 15.36 -2.66 -3.57
C LYS A 177 15.87 -1.63 -2.56
N VAL A 178 15.18 -0.48 -2.41
CA VAL A 178 15.57 0.56 -1.46
C VAL A 178 15.48 0.05 -0.02
N ALA A 179 14.42 -0.67 0.34
CA ALA A 179 14.23 -1.24 1.67
C ALA A 179 15.36 -2.23 2.02
N GLU A 180 15.65 -3.18 1.12
CA GLU A 180 16.71 -4.17 1.31
C GLU A 180 18.10 -3.51 1.41
N GLU A 181 18.38 -2.51 0.58
CA GLU A 181 19.64 -1.76 0.61
C GLU A 181 19.80 -0.92 1.88
N ALA A 182 18.73 -0.27 2.34
CA ALA A 182 18.74 0.49 3.58
C ALA A 182 19.08 -0.40 4.77
N ILE A 183 18.39 -1.53 4.93
CA ILE A 183 18.71 -2.53 5.97
C ILE A 183 20.16 -2.99 5.86
N GLN A 184 20.62 -3.32 4.66
CA GLN A 184 21.97 -3.81 4.43
C GLN A 184 23.06 -2.79 4.81
N LEU A 185 22.85 -1.51 4.49
CA LEU A 185 23.81 -0.43 4.79
C LEU A 185 23.85 -0.07 6.29
N PHE A 186 22.76 -0.26 7.01
CA PHE A 186 22.74 -0.21 8.48
C PHE A 186 23.38 -1.44 9.12
N GLY A 187 23.51 -2.56 8.38
CA GLY A 187 24.01 -3.82 8.91
C GLY A 187 23.10 -4.38 10.01
N GLY A 188 23.68 -4.97 11.07
CA GLY A 188 22.90 -5.53 12.17
C GLY A 188 21.93 -4.55 12.82
N MET A 189 22.25 -3.25 12.85
CA MET A 189 21.38 -2.21 13.38
C MET A 189 20.09 -2.04 12.58
N GLY A 190 20.12 -2.29 11.27
CA GLY A 190 18.94 -2.21 10.41
C GLY A 190 17.85 -3.26 10.70
N MET A 191 18.19 -4.32 11.45
CA MET A 191 17.26 -5.37 11.87
C MET A 191 16.66 -5.14 13.26
N MET A 192 17.10 -4.09 13.96
CA MET A 192 16.65 -3.80 15.32
C MET A 192 15.36 -2.99 15.30
N GLU A 193 14.45 -3.31 16.22
CA GLU A 193 13.15 -2.64 16.35
C GLU A 193 13.31 -1.16 16.77
N GLU A 194 14.37 -0.83 17.48
CA GLU A 194 14.68 0.54 17.92
C GLU A 194 15.17 1.44 16.78
N THR A 195 15.51 0.83 15.63
CA THR A 195 16.04 1.59 14.49
C THR A 195 14.93 1.98 13.53
N PRO A 196 14.64 3.28 13.33
CA PRO A 196 13.49 3.71 12.52
C PRO A 196 13.49 3.17 11.08
N VAL A 197 14.67 2.94 10.47
CA VAL A 197 14.78 2.42 9.10
C VAL A 197 14.09 1.08 8.93
N SER A 198 14.06 0.22 9.96
CA SER A 198 13.38 -1.07 9.91
C SER A 198 11.88 -0.93 9.71
N HIS A 199 11.26 0.07 10.32
CA HIS A 199 9.82 0.35 10.20
C HIS A 199 9.47 0.86 8.81
N TYR A 200 10.28 1.77 8.24
CA TYR A 200 10.09 2.22 6.86
C TYR A 200 10.25 1.07 5.87
N ALA A 201 11.25 0.21 6.06
CA ALA A 201 11.46 -0.97 5.22
C ALA A 201 10.29 -1.97 5.25
N LYS A 202 9.64 -2.14 6.41
CA LYS A 202 8.43 -2.97 6.54
C LYS A 202 7.20 -2.34 5.87
N ARG A 203 7.15 -1.01 5.81
CA ARG A 203 6.03 -0.26 5.23
C ARG A 203 6.13 -0.11 3.71
N ILE A 204 7.33 -0.05 3.15
CA ILE A 204 7.60 -0.01 1.71
C ILE A 204 7.24 -1.36 1.04
#